data_393ee2ca8199349b6aba323fd4be5216
#
_entry.id   393ee2ca8199349b6aba323fd4be5216
#
_cell.length_a   1.000
_cell.length_b   1.000
_cell.length_c   1.000
_cell.angle_alpha   90.00
_cell.angle_beta   90.00
_cell.angle_gamma   90.00
#
_symmetry.space_group_name_H-M   'P 1'
#
loop_
_entity.id
_entity.type
_entity.pdbx_description
1 polymer ?
#
loop_
_entity_poly.entity_id
_entity_poly.type
_entity_poly.pdbx_seq_one_letter_code
_entity_poly.pdbx_strand_id
1 'polypeptide(L)'
;KMSKGGHGRKRKLLALERCKNKEYNFVETYCHKVSKKVVDFAVKNKAKYINVENLSGYDSSKFILRNWSFYKLQQYIEYKAAKYGIEVRKVNPSFTSQVCSFCGHWEDGQRKDQATFVCGNPDCESHKLHMVNADYNASRNIAMSTLFTSDKFQFCKKTMQDAAEYYGIQLNNEDQLAA
;
A
#
# COMPACT_ATOMS: atom_id res chain seq x y z
N LYS A 1 -0.15 44.86 -5.20
CA LYS A 1 0.21 45.57 -3.92
C LYS A 1 -0.86 45.27 -2.90
N MET A 2 -0.57 44.44 -1.91
CA MET A 2 -1.50 44.20 -0.81
C MET A 2 -1.49 45.44 0.10
N SER A 3 -2.65 46.07 0.27
CA SER A 3 -2.78 47.23 1.16
C SER A 3 -2.45 46.84 2.61
N LYS A 4 -1.53 47.57 3.23
CA LYS A 4 -1.21 47.42 4.66
C LYS A 4 -2.47 47.82 5.48
N GLY A 5 -2.97 46.87 6.29
CA GLY A 5 -3.82 47.24 7.44
C GLY A 5 -5.35 47.29 7.26
N GLY A 6 -5.95 46.53 6.32
CA GLY A 6 -7.41 46.48 6.23
C GLY A 6 -8.04 45.43 7.16
N HIS A 7 -9.14 45.75 7.85
CA HIS A 7 -9.93 44.83 8.69
C HIS A 7 -10.35 43.53 7.95
N GLY A 8 -10.38 43.51 6.62
CA GLY A 8 -10.69 42.34 5.79
C GLY A 8 -9.60 41.26 5.77
N ARG A 9 -8.33 41.56 6.06
CA ARG A 9 -7.24 40.60 6.05
C ARG A 9 -7.38 39.54 7.18
N LYS A 10 -7.69 39.97 8.38
CA LYS A 10 -7.93 39.05 9.53
C LYS A 10 -9.11 38.11 9.24
N ARG A 11 -10.23 38.62 8.69
CA ARG A 11 -11.38 37.78 8.31
C ARG A 11 -11.01 36.73 7.25
N LYS A 12 -10.25 37.10 6.21
CA LYS A 12 -9.80 36.18 5.16
C LYS A 12 -8.86 35.11 5.72
N LEU A 13 -7.92 35.50 6.60
CA LEU A 13 -7.00 34.55 7.25
C LEU A 13 -7.73 33.58 8.15
N LEU A 14 -8.71 34.04 8.95
CA LEU A 14 -9.54 33.17 9.79
C LEU A 14 -10.38 32.20 8.95
N ALA A 15 -10.89 32.61 7.80
CA ALA A 15 -11.61 31.72 6.89
C ALA A 15 -10.71 30.61 6.34
N LEU A 16 -9.49 30.95 5.90
CA LEU A 16 -8.49 29.97 5.44
C LEU A 16 -8.06 29.01 6.54
N GLU A 17 -7.87 29.51 7.75
CA GLU A 17 -7.53 28.68 8.92
C GLU A 17 -8.65 27.70 9.27
N ARG A 18 -9.91 28.18 9.23
CA ARG A 18 -11.08 27.30 9.41
C ARG A 18 -11.16 26.21 8.33
N CYS A 19 -10.87 26.54 7.07
CA CYS A 19 -10.83 25.54 5.98
C CYS A 19 -9.75 24.50 6.23
N LYS A 20 -8.53 24.90 6.58
CA LYS A 20 -7.42 24.00 6.91
C LYS A 20 -7.77 23.08 8.09
N ASN A 21 -8.38 23.63 9.13
CA ASN A 21 -8.80 22.86 10.30
C ASN A 21 -9.91 21.85 9.96
N LYS A 22 -10.85 22.21 9.06
CA LYS A 22 -11.86 21.26 8.59
C LYS A 22 -11.26 20.11 7.81
N GLU A 23 -10.33 20.39 6.89
CA GLU A 23 -9.61 19.40 6.11
C GLU A 23 -8.82 18.46 7.04
N TYR A 24 -8.05 19.02 7.96
CA TYR A 24 -7.29 18.24 8.95
C TYR A 24 -8.20 17.33 9.77
N ASN A 25 -9.27 17.85 10.33
CA ASN A 25 -10.21 17.08 11.15
C ASN A 25 -10.93 16.00 10.33
N PHE A 26 -11.24 16.29 9.06
CA PHE A 26 -11.82 15.30 8.16
C PHE A 26 -10.86 14.12 7.94
N VAL A 27 -9.62 14.42 7.56
CA VAL A 27 -8.57 13.39 7.33
C VAL A 27 -8.33 12.58 8.60
N GLU A 28 -8.24 13.23 9.75
CA GLU A 28 -8.07 12.60 11.06
C GLU A 28 -9.20 11.60 11.35
N THR A 29 -10.43 12.07 11.23
CA THR A 29 -11.63 11.24 11.45
C THR A 29 -11.70 10.08 10.45
N TYR A 30 -11.34 10.34 9.20
CA TYR A 30 -11.36 9.33 8.15
C TYR A 30 -10.31 8.23 8.41
N CYS A 31 -9.08 8.60 8.76
CA CYS A 31 -8.03 7.65 9.12
C CYS A 31 -8.43 6.80 10.35
N HIS A 32 -9.08 7.40 11.34
CA HIS A 32 -9.62 6.65 12.48
C HIS A 32 -10.68 5.63 12.09
N LYS A 33 -11.59 5.99 11.18
CA LYS A 33 -12.65 5.10 10.68
C LYS A 33 -12.08 3.95 9.85
N VAL A 34 -11.17 4.26 8.93
CA VAL A 34 -10.56 3.25 8.06
C VAL A 34 -9.71 2.28 8.87
N SER A 35 -8.81 2.79 9.73
CA SER A 35 -7.97 1.94 10.58
C SER A 35 -8.79 1.03 11.51
N LYS A 36 -9.93 1.54 12.02
CA LYS A 36 -10.85 0.70 12.81
C LYS A 36 -11.40 -0.45 11.95
N LYS A 37 -11.90 -0.16 10.74
CA LYS A 37 -12.46 -1.19 9.85
C LYS A 37 -11.43 -2.26 9.50
N VAL A 38 -10.16 -1.87 9.23
CA VAL A 38 -9.07 -2.80 8.93
C VAL A 38 -8.83 -3.73 10.12
N VAL A 39 -8.72 -3.18 11.32
CA VAL A 39 -8.48 -3.99 12.53
C VAL A 39 -9.69 -4.85 12.89
N ASP A 40 -10.91 -4.34 12.80
CA ASP A 40 -12.14 -5.11 13.03
C ASP A 40 -12.21 -6.31 12.06
N PHE A 41 -11.83 -6.11 10.79
CA PHE A 41 -11.73 -7.19 9.80
C PHE A 41 -10.68 -8.23 10.18
N ALA A 42 -9.51 -7.81 10.60
CA ALA A 42 -8.43 -8.71 11.05
C ALA A 42 -8.85 -9.53 12.27
N VAL A 43 -9.48 -8.90 13.26
CA VAL A 43 -10.03 -9.57 14.45
C VAL A 43 -11.09 -10.60 14.06
N LYS A 44 -12.05 -10.21 13.21
CA LYS A 44 -13.10 -11.12 12.73
C LYS A 44 -12.54 -12.37 12.05
N ASN A 45 -11.45 -12.21 11.31
CA ASN A 45 -10.79 -13.31 10.59
C ASN A 45 -9.68 -14.01 11.41
N LYS A 46 -9.54 -13.67 12.71
CA LYS A 46 -8.53 -14.25 13.61
C LYS A 46 -7.10 -14.13 13.06
N ALA A 47 -6.81 -13.01 12.37
CA ALA A 47 -5.50 -12.74 11.83
C ALA A 47 -4.48 -12.55 12.96
N LYS A 48 -3.28 -13.12 12.80
CA LYS A 48 -2.16 -12.92 13.72
C LYS A 48 -1.39 -11.64 13.41
N TYR A 49 -1.37 -11.25 12.13
CA TYR A 49 -0.65 -10.06 11.65
C TYR A 49 -1.38 -9.38 10.50
N ILE A 50 -1.08 -8.11 10.33
CA ILE A 50 -1.53 -7.26 9.22
C ILE A 50 -0.28 -6.82 8.49
N ASN A 51 -0.14 -7.18 7.22
CA ASN A 51 0.93 -6.71 6.37
C ASN A 51 0.55 -5.37 5.74
N VAL A 52 1.46 -4.41 5.80
CA VAL A 52 1.35 -3.11 5.14
C VAL A 52 2.63 -2.80 4.38
N GLU A 53 2.53 -2.10 3.26
CA GLU A 53 3.72 -1.73 2.49
C GLU A 53 4.62 -0.78 3.30
N ASN A 54 5.93 -1.03 3.23
CA ASN A 54 6.92 -0.10 3.74
C ASN A 54 7.15 1.03 2.73
N LEU A 55 6.49 2.15 2.96
CA LEU A 55 6.60 3.34 2.11
C LEU A 55 7.64 4.35 2.63
N SER A 56 8.50 3.96 3.60
CA SER A 56 9.64 4.76 4.02
C SER A 56 10.68 4.78 2.89
N GLY A 57 11.00 5.95 2.38
CA GLY A 57 11.92 6.11 1.24
C GLY A 57 11.24 6.51 -0.08
N TYR A 58 9.92 6.49 -0.14
CA TYR A 58 9.23 7.13 -1.27
C TYR A 58 9.46 8.63 -1.26
N ASP A 59 9.82 9.18 -2.43
CA ASP A 59 10.07 10.60 -2.59
C ASP A 59 8.83 11.43 -2.25
N SER A 60 8.87 12.06 -1.06
CA SER A 60 7.82 12.94 -0.58
C SER A 60 7.73 14.27 -1.36
N SER A 61 8.61 14.51 -2.35
CA SER A 61 8.58 15.70 -3.19
C SER A 61 7.33 15.73 -4.08
N LYS A 62 6.77 14.57 -4.44
CA LYS A 62 5.53 14.51 -5.21
C LYS A 62 4.37 15.00 -4.35
N PHE A 63 3.63 15.99 -4.86
CA PHE A 63 2.51 16.66 -4.19
C PHE A 63 1.48 15.67 -3.59
N ILE A 64 1.16 14.61 -4.32
CA ILE A 64 0.21 13.57 -3.89
C ILE A 64 0.72 12.83 -2.65
N LEU A 65 1.99 12.42 -2.63
CA LEU A 65 2.58 11.68 -1.52
C LEU A 65 2.76 12.54 -0.27
N ARG A 66 3.07 13.82 -0.44
CA ARG A 66 3.21 14.76 0.67
C ARG A 66 1.90 15.00 1.41
N ASN A 67 0.77 14.99 0.71
CA ASN A 67 -0.55 15.24 1.26
C ASN A 67 -1.30 13.95 1.64
N TRP A 68 -0.76 12.80 1.30
CA TRP A 68 -1.40 11.51 1.63
C TRP A 68 -1.09 11.10 3.06
N SER A 69 -2.12 10.88 3.84
CA SER A 69 -2.01 10.53 5.27
C SER A 69 -1.76 9.02 5.51
N PHE A 70 -1.09 8.31 4.58
CA PHE A 70 -0.84 6.86 4.74
C PHE A 70 -0.01 6.54 5.99
N TYR A 71 0.99 7.36 6.29
CA TYR A 71 1.82 7.18 7.48
C TYR A 71 0.99 7.25 8.77
N LYS A 72 0.10 8.25 8.86
CA LYS A 72 -0.85 8.39 9.96
C LYS A 72 -1.81 7.21 10.02
N LEU A 73 -2.31 6.74 8.86
CA LEU A 73 -3.18 5.59 8.80
C LEU A 73 -2.48 4.32 9.29
N GLN A 74 -1.23 4.09 8.90
CA GLN A 74 -0.42 2.97 9.40
C GLN A 74 -0.25 3.03 10.92
N GLN A 75 0.12 4.20 11.49
CA GLN A 75 0.21 4.37 12.94
C GLN A 75 -1.10 4.04 13.65
N TYR A 76 -2.24 4.44 13.05
CA TYR A 76 -3.55 4.15 13.63
C TYR A 76 -3.92 2.67 13.55
N ILE A 77 -3.49 1.97 12.51
CA ILE A 77 -3.63 0.51 12.43
C ILE A 77 -2.74 -0.15 13.49
N GLU A 78 -1.48 0.26 13.61
CA GLU A 78 -0.51 -0.30 14.55
C GLU A 78 -1.02 -0.27 16.00
N TYR A 79 -1.39 0.91 16.52
CA TYR A 79 -1.81 0.98 17.93
C TYR A 79 -3.17 0.31 18.20
N LYS A 80 -4.08 0.27 17.20
CA LYS A 80 -5.37 -0.41 17.35
C LYS A 80 -5.20 -1.93 17.29
N ALA A 81 -4.36 -2.44 16.37
CA ALA A 81 -4.06 -3.85 16.22
C ALA A 81 -3.38 -4.41 17.49
N ALA A 82 -2.46 -3.64 18.08
CA ALA A 82 -1.78 -4.01 19.32
C ALA A 82 -2.74 -4.32 20.49
N LYS A 83 -3.90 -3.66 20.56
CA LYS A 83 -4.92 -3.93 21.59
C LYS A 83 -5.50 -5.35 21.52
N TYR A 84 -5.41 -5.98 20.35
CA TYR A 84 -5.90 -7.34 20.09
C TYR A 84 -4.77 -8.36 19.93
N GLY A 85 -3.52 -7.97 20.23
CA GLY A 85 -2.35 -8.82 20.04
C GLY A 85 -2.03 -9.12 18.57
N ILE A 86 -2.50 -8.29 17.63
CA ILE A 86 -2.24 -8.42 16.20
C ILE A 86 -0.98 -7.61 15.87
N GLU A 87 0.02 -8.26 15.28
CA GLU A 87 1.26 -7.64 14.84
C GLU A 87 1.05 -6.95 13.49
N VAL A 88 1.58 -5.73 13.31
CA VAL A 88 1.62 -5.04 12.02
C VAL A 88 3.03 -5.14 11.46
N ARG A 89 3.16 -5.71 10.27
CA ARG A 89 4.43 -5.96 9.58
C ARG A 89 4.56 -5.05 8.38
N LYS A 90 5.72 -4.40 8.24
CA LYS A 90 6.05 -3.60 7.06
C LYS A 90 6.77 -4.49 6.06
N VAL A 91 6.18 -4.65 4.87
CA VAL A 91 6.70 -5.49 3.81
C VAL A 91 7.25 -4.66 2.65
N ASN A 92 8.18 -5.23 1.91
CA ASN A 92 8.77 -4.57 0.74
C ASN A 92 7.67 -4.32 -0.33
N PRO A 93 7.48 -3.07 -0.81
CA PRO A 93 6.48 -2.74 -1.82
C PRO A 93 6.85 -3.17 -3.23
N SER A 94 8.10 -3.62 -3.48
CA SER A 94 8.57 -3.95 -4.81
C SER A 94 7.73 -5.04 -5.44
N PHE A 95 7.30 -4.81 -6.68
CA PHE A 95 6.55 -5.73 -7.54
C PHE A 95 5.18 -6.21 -7.01
N THR A 96 4.74 -5.78 -5.84
CA THR A 96 3.44 -6.20 -5.27
C THR A 96 2.26 -5.94 -6.21
N SER A 97 2.33 -4.90 -7.03
CA SER A 97 1.30 -4.55 -8.01
C SER A 97 1.51 -5.14 -9.41
N GLN A 98 2.65 -5.80 -9.67
CA GLN A 98 3.04 -6.26 -10.99
C GLN A 98 3.03 -7.79 -11.12
N VAL A 99 3.29 -8.51 -10.02
CA VAL A 99 3.27 -9.98 -9.99
C VAL A 99 1.84 -10.48 -9.85
N CYS A 100 1.53 -11.58 -10.52
CA CYS A 100 0.24 -12.24 -10.36
C CYS A 100 0.12 -12.93 -9.00
N SER A 101 -0.86 -12.55 -8.21
CA SER A 101 -1.08 -13.11 -6.87
C SER A 101 -1.63 -14.53 -6.86
N PHE A 102 -1.99 -15.08 -8.03
CA PHE A 102 -2.52 -16.43 -8.16
C PHE A 102 -1.44 -17.44 -8.52
N CYS A 103 -0.55 -17.11 -9.47
CA CYS A 103 0.46 -18.04 -9.95
C CYS A 103 1.90 -17.53 -9.82
N GLY A 104 2.11 -16.29 -9.39
CA GLY A 104 3.43 -15.67 -9.26
C GLY A 104 4.07 -15.23 -10.58
N HIS A 105 3.38 -15.42 -11.72
CA HIS A 105 3.91 -15.01 -13.00
C HIS A 105 4.09 -13.50 -13.08
N TRP A 106 5.20 -13.08 -13.63
CA TRP A 106 5.49 -11.69 -13.93
C TRP A 106 5.93 -11.54 -15.39
N GLU A 107 5.37 -10.58 -16.06
CA GLU A 107 5.85 -10.04 -17.32
C GLU A 107 5.46 -8.57 -17.40
N ASP A 108 6.14 -7.83 -18.26
CA ASP A 108 5.83 -6.41 -18.43
C ASP A 108 4.42 -6.21 -19.01
N GLY A 109 3.73 -5.17 -18.53
CA GLY A 109 2.39 -4.81 -19.02
C GLY A 109 1.23 -5.64 -18.48
N GLN A 110 1.40 -6.52 -17.48
CA GLN A 110 0.29 -7.22 -16.84
C GLN A 110 -0.67 -6.27 -16.12
N ARG A 111 -0.16 -5.20 -15.51
CA ARG A 111 -0.98 -4.11 -14.99
C ARG A 111 -1.31 -3.17 -16.16
N LYS A 112 -2.51 -3.31 -16.70
CA LYS A 112 -2.97 -2.54 -17.87
C LYS A 112 -3.25 -1.08 -17.55
N ASP A 113 -3.81 -0.84 -16.38
CA ASP A 113 -4.13 0.50 -15.86
C ASP A 113 -4.17 0.49 -14.33
N GLN A 114 -4.69 1.57 -13.73
CA GLN A 114 -4.77 1.69 -12.27
C GLN A 114 -5.69 0.65 -11.64
N ALA A 115 -6.72 0.19 -12.34
CA ALA A 115 -7.75 -0.71 -11.81
C ALA A 115 -7.62 -2.14 -12.32
N THR A 116 -6.95 -2.37 -13.45
CA THR A 116 -7.00 -3.62 -14.21
C THR A 116 -5.66 -4.33 -14.22
N PHE A 117 -5.68 -5.60 -13.83
CA PHE A 117 -4.56 -6.53 -13.92
C PHE A 117 -4.97 -7.74 -14.77
N VAL A 118 -4.10 -8.16 -15.70
CA VAL A 118 -4.28 -9.33 -16.57
C VAL A 118 -3.03 -10.17 -16.51
N CYS A 119 -3.13 -11.39 -16.03
CA CYS A 119 -1.99 -12.32 -16.00
C CYS A 119 -1.63 -12.77 -17.41
N GLY A 120 -0.35 -12.73 -17.76
CA GLY A 120 0.14 -13.23 -19.06
C GLY A 120 0.22 -14.75 -19.15
N ASN A 121 0.22 -15.47 -18.05
CA ASN A 121 0.26 -16.93 -18.06
C ASN A 121 -1.13 -17.52 -18.41
N PRO A 122 -1.29 -18.19 -19.57
CA PRO A 122 -2.57 -18.73 -20.03
C PRO A 122 -3.13 -19.84 -19.13
N ASP A 123 -2.27 -20.54 -18.40
CA ASP A 123 -2.67 -21.61 -17.47
C ASP A 123 -3.16 -21.09 -16.14
N CYS A 124 -2.98 -19.79 -15.88
CA CYS A 124 -3.36 -19.16 -14.63
C CYS A 124 -4.89 -18.97 -14.52
N GLU A 125 -5.40 -19.23 -13.34
CA GLU A 125 -6.83 -18.99 -13.02
C GLU A 125 -7.25 -17.54 -13.27
N SER A 126 -6.40 -16.58 -12.91
CA SER A 126 -6.68 -15.15 -13.14
C SER A 126 -6.66 -14.76 -14.62
N HIS A 127 -5.89 -15.46 -15.45
CA HIS A 127 -5.93 -15.29 -16.91
C HIS A 127 -7.29 -15.73 -17.48
N LYS A 128 -7.80 -16.86 -16.99
CA LYS A 128 -9.12 -17.40 -17.41
C LYS A 128 -10.28 -16.50 -17.02
N LEU A 129 -10.12 -15.67 -15.98
CA LEU A 129 -11.08 -14.63 -15.59
C LEU A 129 -11.02 -13.38 -16.48
N HIS A 130 -10.11 -13.34 -17.46
CA HIS A 130 -9.81 -12.23 -18.38
C HIS A 130 -9.27 -10.96 -17.72
N MET A 131 -9.67 -10.65 -16.49
CA MET A 131 -9.14 -9.51 -15.72
C MET A 131 -9.39 -9.69 -14.22
N VAL A 132 -8.50 -9.08 -13.43
CA VAL A 132 -8.61 -8.98 -11.97
C VAL A 132 -8.43 -7.52 -11.59
N ASN A 133 -9.09 -7.08 -10.52
CA ASN A 133 -8.84 -5.75 -9.97
C ASN A 133 -7.37 -5.66 -9.50
N ALA A 134 -6.64 -4.63 -9.97
CA ALA A 134 -5.22 -4.46 -9.71
C ALA A 134 -4.91 -4.26 -8.21
N ASP A 135 -5.77 -3.55 -7.46
CA ASP A 135 -5.59 -3.34 -6.03
C ASP A 135 -5.87 -4.62 -5.24
N TYR A 136 -6.83 -5.44 -5.70
CA TYR A 136 -7.06 -6.77 -5.13
C TYR A 136 -5.86 -7.68 -5.34
N ASN A 137 -5.28 -7.70 -6.56
CA ASN A 137 -4.06 -8.45 -6.84
C ASN A 137 -2.90 -8.01 -5.94
N ALA A 138 -2.67 -6.69 -5.86
CA ALA A 138 -1.61 -6.12 -5.02
C ALA A 138 -1.82 -6.43 -3.53
N SER A 139 -3.05 -6.31 -3.01
CA SER A 139 -3.34 -6.60 -1.60
C SER A 139 -3.08 -8.07 -1.23
N ARG A 140 -3.34 -9.00 -2.15
CA ARG A 140 -2.99 -10.42 -1.97
C ARG A 140 -1.48 -10.63 -1.91
N ASN A 141 -0.72 -9.99 -2.80
CA ASN A 141 0.74 -10.06 -2.78
C ASN A 141 1.32 -9.50 -1.48
N ILE A 142 0.82 -8.36 -1.01
CA ILE A 142 1.21 -7.78 0.28
C ILE A 142 0.89 -8.75 1.43
N ALA A 143 -0.32 -9.32 1.44
CA ALA A 143 -0.72 -10.27 2.48
C ALA A 143 0.15 -11.53 2.49
N MET A 144 0.61 -12.00 1.33
CA MET A 144 1.42 -13.20 1.18
C MET A 144 2.94 -12.94 1.25
N SER A 145 3.40 -11.69 1.30
CA SER A 145 4.82 -11.36 1.17
C SER A 145 5.72 -11.98 2.25
N THR A 146 5.18 -12.32 3.41
CA THR A 146 5.89 -13.11 4.43
C THR A 146 5.87 -14.62 4.17
N LEU A 147 5.10 -15.06 3.17
CA LEU A 147 4.99 -16.47 2.76
C LEU A 147 5.86 -16.79 1.52
N PHE A 148 6.48 -15.80 0.91
CA PHE A 148 7.39 -15.98 -0.24
C PHE A 148 8.64 -16.81 0.08
N THR A 149 8.85 -17.14 1.35
CA THR A 149 9.91 -18.04 1.82
C THR A 149 9.55 -19.53 1.73
N SER A 150 8.30 -19.88 1.41
CA SER A 150 7.89 -21.27 1.28
C SER A 150 8.11 -21.82 -0.13
N ASP A 151 8.37 -23.12 -0.25
CA ASP A 151 8.59 -23.80 -1.55
C ASP A 151 7.45 -23.61 -2.55
N LYS A 152 6.23 -23.42 -2.04
CA LYS A 152 5.05 -23.14 -2.84
C LYS A 152 5.17 -21.85 -3.70
N PHE A 153 6.05 -20.92 -3.32
CA PHE A 153 6.24 -19.63 -3.98
C PHE A 153 7.64 -19.44 -4.56
N GLN A 154 8.44 -20.49 -4.75
CA GLN A 154 9.75 -20.41 -5.41
C GLN A 154 9.66 -19.77 -6.80
N PHE A 155 8.59 -20.03 -7.52
CA PHE A 155 8.34 -19.41 -8.82
C PHE A 155 8.20 -17.88 -8.70
N CYS A 156 7.49 -17.40 -7.68
CA CYS A 156 7.36 -15.95 -7.41
C CYS A 156 8.71 -15.30 -7.10
N LYS A 157 9.60 -15.99 -6.36
CA LYS A 157 10.94 -15.48 -6.06
C LYS A 157 11.78 -15.27 -7.29
N LYS A 158 11.86 -16.30 -8.14
CA LYS A 158 12.62 -16.20 -9.39
C LYS A 158 12.12 -15.03 -10.23
N THR A 159 10.82 -14.88 -10.36
CA THR A 159 10.20 -13.81 -11.12
C THR A 159 10.48 -12.44 -10.49
N MET A 160 10.50 -12.33 -9.16
CA MET A 160 10.86 -11.09 -8.47
C MET A 160 12.34 -10.75 -8.64
N GLN A 161 13.23 -11.76 -8.63
CA GLN A 161 14.66 -11.56 -8.90
C GLN A 161 14.90 -11.08 -10.33
N ASP A 162 14.30 -11.75 -11.31
CA ASP A 162 14.38 -11.37 -12.72
C ASP A 162 13.87 -9.94 -12.95
N ALA A 163 12.79 -9.57 -12.29
CA ALA A 163 12.23 -8.23 -12.36
C ALA A 163 13.11 -7.19 -11.63
N ALA A 164 13.69 -7.54 -10.48
CA ALA A 164 14.62 -6.67 -9.77
C ALA A 164 15.89 -6.39 -10.60
N GLU A 165 16.41 -7.40 -11.25
CA GLU A 165 17.56 -7.27 -12.18
C GLU A 165 17.21 -6.38 -13.37
N TYR A 166 16.05 -6.61 -14.00
CA TYR A 166 15.55 -5.78 -15.10
C TYR A 166 15.40 -4.30 -14.76
N TYR A 167 14.92 -4.00 -13.55
CA TYR A 167 14.73 -2.62 -13.10
C TYR A 167 15.93 -2.04 -12.33
N GLY A 168 17.02 -2.82 -12.16
CA GLY A 168 18.20 -2.39 -11.41
C GLY A 168 17.92 -2.15 -9.93
N ILE A 169 16.97 -2.86 -9.35
CA ILE A 169 16.56 -2.73 -7.94
C ILE A 169 17.32 -3.76 -7.12
N GLN A 170 17.97 -3.30 -6.03
CA GLN A 170 18.56 -4.23 -5.06
C GLN A 170 17.47 -4.79 -4.16
N LEU A 171 17.28 -6.11 -4.18
CA LEU A 171 16.44 -6.82 -3.20
C LEU A 171 17.14 -6.79 -1.84
N ASN A 172 16.39 -6.55 -0.78
CA ASN A 172 16.94 -6.55 0.58
C ASN A 172 17.35 -7.97 1.00
N ASN A 173 18.29 -8.08 1.96
CA ASN A 173 18.85 -9.37 2.40
C ASN A 173 17.78 -10.37 2.91
N GLU A 174 16.64 -9.91 3.40
CA GLU A 174 15.52 -10.78 3.78
C GLU A 174 14.90 -11.49 2.57
N ASP A 175 14.92 -10.84 1.41
CA ASP A 175 14.46 -11.42 0.15
C ASP A 175 15.51 -12.37 -0.46
N GLN A 176 16.79 -12.24 -0.06
CA GLN A 176 17.92 -13.09 -0.50
C GLN A 176 18.09 -14.35 0.38
N LEU A 177 17.80 -14.28 1.67
CA LEU A 177 17.89 -15.42 2.60
C LEU A 177 16.76 -16.44 2.38
N ALA A 178 15.84 -16.09 1.56
CA ALA A 178 14.73 -16.93 1.18
C ALA A 178 14.95 -17.58 -0.22
N ALA A 179 16.14 -17.50 -0.80
CA ALA A 179 16.53 -18.13 -2.06
C ALA A 179 17.22 -19.48 -1.87
#